data_72e1b14d4e33837fc2206e8f7db793cb
#
_entry.id   72e1b14d4e33837fc2206e8f7db793cb
#
_cell.length_a   1.000
_cell.length_b   1.000
_cell.length_c   1.000
_cell.angle_alpha   90.00
_cell.angle_beta   90.00
_cell.angle_gamma   90.00
#
_symmetry.space_group_name_H-M   'P 1'
#
loop_
_entity.id
_entity.type
_entity.pdbx_description
1 polymer ?
#
loop_
_entity_poly.entity_id
_entity_poly.type
_entity_poly.pdbx_seq_one_letter_code
_entity_poly.pdbx_strand_id
1 'polypeptide(L)'
;MSRRGSLLAILVVVLLSGCSNRAERLYRRAEALFSQGQASMAATEYRRLALEQPRSALADDALYKLAYLHREEFNAPAQAIQTYEYLADKYPNSPYADEALLNVMQIRGQDLKDTAGVRFTYRVITERFADDPRTLTAAHLLLVRTLFACGKLKEADQEARALVQAHPEQMRPCAAAMLIRARIADKQGNQGDQAVRLYEQIVSKYPQTPSAVEAKRAIGWIYYGQRGQQMKQELLAKVRAARVLSGVPAPPAVNGLRLKPFACLSSLLAQQGVRATPEELLTVCGAAFDFAYDPDHASVPNLGRNVLAAAAEQYGFGVNVWSAPSAEASFASLVQALSQGRPAMIPLSSGGAWALVVGYKPAEERVYLLSAGRQSPEALTRQQFMSRWARGTSGHTDCVTGPYFQLALGQRLQTPAPATVLRNTARRALEVANQREGGRAATGLHAYEVLAEQIERMDDPASKRSAVLRQWATSALPQLLAERRAAARALTDLAAAAPSLAQNNAAQAAEAYGELARLGQELRRTLLSLTRPATGAEPPPEATWAEAADLTRQMQQSEERALSHLSEIAR
;
A
#
# COMPACT_ATOMS: atom_id res chain seq x y z
N MET A 1 -34.83 -41.11 40.54
CA MET A 1 -34.13 -39.83 40.55
C MET A 1 -33.60 -39.47 39.13
N SER A 2 -34.39 -39.33 38.09
CA SER A 2 -33.77 -39.02 36.74
C SER A 2 -34.59 -38.05 35.85
N ARG A 3 -35.83 -37.76 36.11
CA ARG A 3 -36.62 -36.86 35.25
C ARG A 3 -36.45 -35.35 35.53
N ARG A 4 -36.07 -34.96 36.74
CA ARG A 4 -35.87 -33.53 37.12
C ARG A 4 -34.51 -33.00 36.61
N GLY A 5 -33.48 -33.83 36.55
CA GLY A 5 -32.17 -33.45 36.00
C GLY A 5 -32.16 -33.21 34.49
N SER A 6 -32.94 -34.05 33.75
CA SER A 6 -33.02 -33.91 32.28
C SER A 6 -33.84 -32.67 31.87
N LEU A 7 -34.88 -32.29 32.60
CA LEU A 7 -35.66 -31.07 32.34
C LEU A 7 -34.82 -29.78 32.62
N LEU A 8 -34.01 -29.82 33.67
CA LEU A 8 -33.12 -28.69 33.98
C LEU A 8 -32.02 -28.51 32.92
N ALA A 9 -31.43 -29.62 32.44
CA ALA A 9 -30.44 -29.61 31.36
C ALA A 9 -31.03 -29.13 30.03
N ILE A 10 -32.24 -29.54 29.68
CA ILE A 10 -32.95 -29.09 28.47
C ILE A 10 -33.32 -27.62 28.59
N LEU A 11 -33.78 -27.15 29.74
CA LEU A 11 -34.09 -25.74 29.98
C LEU A 11 -32.83 -24.86 29.87
N VAL A 12 -31.68 -25.30 30.38
CA VAL A 12 -30.39 -24.61 30.26
C VAL A 12 -29.93 -24.55 28.81
N VAL A 13 -30.07 -25.64 28.04
CA VAL A 13 -29.67 -25.69 26.62
C VAL A 13 -30.60 -24.77 25.79
N VAL A 14 -31.92 -24.76 26.04
CA VAL A 14 -32.85 -23.87 25.35
C VAL A 14 -32.62 -22.41 25.68
N LEU A 15 -32.28 -22.08 26.94
CA LEU A 15 -31.93 -20.71 27.36
C LEU A 15 -30.63 -20.25 26.74
N LEU A 16 -29.60 -21.12 26.68
CA LEU A 16 -28.32 -20.81 26.04
C LEU A 16 -28.47 -20.66 24.52
N SER A 17 -29.25 -21.48 23.86
CA SER A 17 -29.53 -21.37 22.42
C SER A 17 -30.35 -20.11 22.07
N GLY A 18 -31.30 -19.72 22.94
CA GLY A 18 -32.08 -18.48 22.78
C GLY A 18 -31.24 -17.22 22.95
N CYS A 19 -30.27 -17.23 23.83
CA CYS A 19 -29.34 -16.11 24.03
C CYS A 19 -28.36 -15.95 22.85
N SER A 20 -27.83 -17.05 22.32
CA SER A 20 -26.94 -17.04 21.16
C SER A 20 -27.66 -16.44 19.93
N ASN A 21 -28.87 -16.87 19.67
CA ASN A 21 -29.69 -16.33 18.57
C ASN A 21 -30.03 -14.83 18.72
N ARG A 22 -30.17 -14.34 19.94
CA ARG A 22 -30.46 -12.91 20.19
C ARG A 22 -29.23 -12.04 19.99
N ALA A 23 -28.08 -12.45 20.51
CA ALA A 23 -26.82 -11.74 20.33
C ALA A 23 -26.45 -11.64 18.85
N GLU A 24 -26.55 -12.75 18.14
CA GLU A 24 -26.25 -12.80 16.71
C GLU A 24 -27.19 -11.91 15.88
N ARG A 25 -28.50 -11.88 16.20
CA ARG A 25 -29.45 -10.98 15.54
C ARG A 25 -29.11 -9.51 15.77
N LEU A 26 -28.74 -9.12 17.01
CA LEU A 26 -28.36 -7.76 17.34
C LEU A 26 -27.07 -7.37 16.60
N TYR A 27 -26.09 -8.28 16.56
CA TYR A 27 -24.82 -8.05 15.88
C TYR A 27 -25.04 -7.88 14.37
N ARG A 28 -25.72 -8.81 13.71
CA ARG A 28 -26.02 -8.71 12.27
C ARG A 28 -26.83 -7.45 11.93
N ARG A 29 -27.75 -7.04 12.80
CA ARG A 29 -28.50 -5.80 12.62
C ARG A 29 -27.58 -4.58 12.74
N ALA A 30 -26.66 -4.56 13.70
CA ALA A 30 -25.69 -3.49 13.86
C ALA A 30 -24.77 -3.39 12.63
N GLU A 31 -24.24 -4.53 12.14
CA GLU A 31 -23.44 -4.59 10.93
C GLU A 31 -24.21 -4.09 9.68
N ALA A 32 -25.48 -4.51 9.53
CA ALA A 32 -26.32 -4.05 8.45
C ALA A 32 -26.55 -2.54 8.50
N LEU A 33 -26.84 -1.98 9.67
CA LEU A 33 -27.02 -0.54 9.87
C LEU A 33 -25.72 0.22 9.59
N PHE A 34 -24.60 -0.30 10.06
CA PHE A 34 -23.29 0.30 9.79
C PHE A 34 -22.97 0.31 8.29
N SER A 35 -23.24 -0.80 7.62
CA SER A 35 -23.04 -0.92 6.17
C SER A 35 -23.94 0.02 5.35
N GLN A 36 -25.11 0.41 5.89
CA GLN A 36 -26.00 1.41 5.30
C GLN A 36 -25.61 2.86 5.62
N GLY A 37 -24.48 3.10 6.30
CA GLY A 37 -24.05 4.42 6.74
C GLY A 37 -24.83 4.97 7.94
N GLN A 38 -25.66 4.15 8.60
CA GLN A 38 -26.47 4.52 9.76
C GLN A 38 -25.68 4.30 11.07
N ALA A 39 -24.51 4.94 11.17
CA ALA A 39 -23.56 4.72 12.26
C ALA A 39 -24.15 4.89 13.66
N SER A 40 -25.03 5.88 13.88
CA SER A 40 -25.67 6.13 15.17
C SER A 40 -26.61 4.99 15.58
N MET A 41 -27.34 4.41 14.63
CA MET A 41 -28.23 3.26 14.87
C MET A 41 -27.40 1.99 15.10
N ALA A 42 -26.34 1.78 14.31
CA ALA A 42 -25.41 0.68 14.51
C ALA A 42 -24.77 0.72 15.91
N ALA A 43 -24.29 1.88 16.35
CA ALA A 43 -23.73 2.08 17.70
C ALA A 43 -24.75 1.74 18.82
N THR A 44 -26.02 2.06 18.59
CA THR A 44 -27.10 1.72 19.53
C THR A 44 -27.28 0.20 19.63
N GLU A 45 -27.28 -0.52 18.53
CA GLU A 45 -27.44 -1.98 18.54
C GLU A 45 -26.19 -2.70 19.09
N TYR A 46 -24.98 -2.24 18.79
CA TYR A 46 -23.75 -2.77 19.42
C TYR A 46 -23.77 -2.56 20.94
N ARG A 47 -24.13 -1.35 21.38
CA ARG A 47 -24.25 -1.06 22.82
C ARG A 47 -25.31 -1.95 23.47
N ARG A 48 -26.45 -2.11 22.81
CA ARG A 48 -27.53 -2.98 23.27
C ARG A 48 -27.08 -4.43 23.41
N LEU A 49 -26.34 -4.95 22.42
CA LEU A 49 -25.77 -6.28 22.50
C LEU A 49 -24.85 -6.43 23.71
N ALA A 50 -23.90 -5.52 23.89
CA ALA A 50 -22.95 -5.57 25.00
C ALA A 50 -23.63 -5.50 26.40
N LEU A 51 -24.74 -4.75 26.51
CA LEU A 51 -25.47 -4.60 27.76
C LEU A 51 -26.45 -5.77 28.01
N GLU A 52 -27.20 -6.20 27.00
CA GLU A 52 -28.24 -7.23 27.16
C GLU A 52 -27.68 -8.65 27.09
N GLN A 53 -26.54 -8.85 26.43
CA GLN A 53 -25.91 -10.15 26.20
C GLN A 53 -24.40 -10.17 26.58
N PRO A 54 -24.03 -9.73 27.78
CA PRO A 54 -22.62 -9.55 28.16
C PRO A 54 -21.81 -10.87 28.25
N ARG A 55 -22.48 -12.02 28.19
CA ARG A 55 -21.83 -13.35 28.18
C ARG A 55 -21.73 -13.95 26.78
N SER A 56 -22.23 -13.24 25.77
CA SER A 56 -22.12 -13.68 24.38
C SER A 56 -20.69 -13.58 23.90
N ALA A 57 -20.28 -14.51 23.05
CA ALA A 57 -19.00 -14.46 22.35
C ALA A 57 -18.86 -13.27 21.35
N LEU A 58 -19.95 -12.51 21.14
CA LEU A 58 -19.98 -11.33 20.28
C LEU A 58 -20.00 -10.02 21.08
N ALA A 59 -19.95 -10.07 22.40
CA ALA A 59 -20.09 -8.88 23.24
C ALA A 59 -18.83 -8.01 23.22
N ASP A 60 -17.67 -8.63 23.21
CA ASP A 60 -16.37 -7.97 23.09
C ASP A 60 -16.15 -7.37 21.69
N ASP A 61 -16.50 -8.11 20.62
CA ASP A 61 -16.46 -7.59 19.25
C ASP A 61 -17.42 -6.39 19.09
N ALA A 62 -18.63 -6.48 19.63
CA ALA A 62 -19.58 -5.36 19.60
C ALA A 62 -19.05 -4.12 20.34
N LEU A 63 -18.34 -4.29 21.45
CA LEU A 63 -17.69 -3.17 22.14
C LEU A 63 -16.52 -2.59 21.34
N TYR A 64 -15.74 -3.45 20.69
CA TYR A 64 -14.66 -3.00 19.82
C TYR A 64 -15.20 -2.15 18.67
N LYS A 65 -16.23 -2.63 17.98
CA LYS A 65 -16.94 -1.90 16.92
C LYS A 65 -17.56 -0.59 17.41
N LEU A 66 -18.18 -0.61 18.59
CA LEU A 66 -18.75 0.59 19.20
C LEU A 66 -17.66 1.65 19.50
N ALA A 67 -16.51 1.23 20.03
CA ALA A 67 -15.40 2.14 20.30
C ALA A 67 -14.82 2.71 19.00
N TYR A 68 -14.70 1.88 17.96
CA TYR A 68 -14.31 2.31 16.62
C TYR A 68 -15.27 3.40 16.08
N LEU A 69 -16.60 3.19 16.17
CA LEU A 69 -17.59 4.18 15.75
C LEU A 69 -17.47 5.48 16.53
N HIS A 70 -17.22 5.40 17.83
CA HIS A 70 -17.01 6.59 18.65
C HIS A 70 -15.82 7.41 18.15
N ARG A 71 -14.73 6.78 17.74
CA ARG A 71 -13.54 7.47 17.24
C ARG A 71 -13.75 8.01 15.82
N GLU A 72 -14.09 7.13 14.89
CA GLU A 72 -13.98 7.42 13.45
C GLU A 72 -15.22 8.13 12.88
N GLU A 73 -16.42 7.77 13.38
CA GLU A 73 -17.67 8.31 12.84
C GLU A 73 -18.20 9.50 13.66
N PHE A 74 -18.04 9.44 14.99
CA PHE A 74 -18.60 10.47 15.86
C PHE A 74 -17.58 11.50 16.32
N ASN A 75 -16.31 11.32 15.98
CA ASN A 75 -15.21 12.16 16.46
C ASN A 75 -15.26 12.38 17.99
N ALA A 76 -15.53 11.31 18.73
CA ALA A 76 -15.75 11.27 20.16
C ALA A 76 -14.64 10.46 20.88
N PRO A 77 -13.39 10.95 20.89
CA PRO A 77 -12.24 10.20 21.39
C PRO A 77 -12.37 9.79 22.87
N ALA A 78 -13.02 10.59 23.70
CA ALA A 78 -13.23 10.26 25.11
C ALA A 78 -14.14 9.04 25.29
N GLN A 79 -15.24 8.94 24.51
CA GLN A 79 -16.14 7.80 24.54
C GLN A 79 -15.48 6.55 23.95
N ALA A 80 -14.67 6.72 22.91
CA ALA A 80 -13.88 5.62 22.33
C ALA A 80 -12.92 5.03 23.38
N ILE A 81 -12.16 5.86 24.08
CA ILE A 81 -11.26 5.44 25.18
C ILE A 81 -12.05 4.65 26.23
N GLN A 82 -13.14 5.23 26.76
CA GLN A 82 -13.96 4.58 27.79
C GLN A 82 -14.47 3.20 27.34
N THR A 83 -14.89 3.09 26.07
CA THR A 83 -15.43 1.84 25.54
C THR A 83 -14.34 0.79 25.33
N TYR A 84 -13.16 1.18 24.83
CA TYR A 84 -12.01 0.28 24.72
C TYR A 84 -11.47 -0.17 26.07
N GLU A 85 -11.36 0.74 27.04
CA GLU A 85 -10.96 0.39 28.41
C GLU A 85 -11.95 -0.57 29.07
N TYR A 86 -13.26 -0.29 28.92
CA TYR A 86 -14.30 -1.18 29.42
C TYR A 86 -14.22 -2.57 28.77
N LEU A 87 -13.95 -2.67 27.47
CA LEU A 87 -13.73 -3.93 26.78
C LEU A 87 -12.57 -4.70 27.41
N ALA A 88 -11.42 -4.07 27.53
CA ALA A 88 -10.21 -4.71 28.05
C ALA A 88 -10.35 -5.14 29.51
N ASP A 89 -11.12 -4.41 30.33
CA ASP A 89 -11.36 -4.74 31.72
C ASP A 89 -12.42 -5.83 31.90
N LYS A 90 -13.47 -5.79 31.12
CA LYS A 90 -14.59 -6.73 31.20
C LYS A 90 -14.29 -8.07 30.55
N TYR A 91 -13.49 -8.06 29.48
CA TYR A 91 -13.15 -9.23 28.68
C TYR A 91 -11.62 -9.38 28.52
N PRO A 92 -10.89 -9.63 29.65
CA PRO A 92 -9.43 -9.65 29.62
C PRO A 92 -8.83 -10.76 28.73
N ASN A 93 -9.62 -11.81 28.45
CA ASN A 93 -9.24 -12.91 27.57
C ASN A 93 -9.77 -12.76 26.14
N SER A 94 -10.36 -11.62 25.81
CA SER A 94 -10.80 -11.32 24.44
C SER A 94 -9.59 -11.18 23.51
N PRO A 95 -9.68 -11.67 22.26
CA PRO A 95 -8.66 -11.42 21.24
C PRO A 95 -8.50 -9.94 20.89
N TYR A 96 -9.41 -9.07 21.35
CA TYR A 96 -9.38 -7.63 21.13
C TYR A 96 -8.86 -6.84 22.34
N ALA A 97 -8.54 -7.48 23.47
CA ALA A 97 -8.23 -6.77 24.71
C ALA A 97 -6.92 -5.98 24.63
N ASP A 98 -5.89 -6.56 24.03
CA ASP A 98 -4.59 -5.93 23.78
C ASP A 98 -4.71 -4.81 22.72
N GLU A 99 -5.39 -5.09 21.61
CA GLU A 99 -5.62 -4.12 20.55
C GLU A 99 -6.47 -2.93 21.03
N ALA A 100 -7.46 -3.17 21.90
CA ALA A 100 -8.26 -2.11 22.52
C ALA A 100 -7.38 -1.15 23.31
N LEU A 101 -6.47 -1.65 24.16
CA LEU A 101 -5.54 -0.80 24.90
C LEU A 101 -4.51 -0.09 24.00
N LEU A 102 -4.07 -0.72 22.92
CA LEU A 102 -3.24 -0.06 21.91
C LEU A 102 -3.99 1.09 21.24
N ASN A 103 -5.27 0.91 20.91
CA ASN A 103 -6.13 1.97 20.39
C ASN A 103 -6.32 3.12 21.41
N VAL A 104 -6.49 2.81 22.69
CA VAL A 104 -6.50 3.83 23.76
C VAL A 104 -5.21 4.66 23.74
N MET A 105 -4.05 4.00 23.67
CA MET A 105 -2.76 4.70 23.56
C MET A 105 -2.68 5.58 22.32
N GLN A 106 -3.16 5.06 21.20
CA GLN A 106 -3.16 5.79 19.93
C GLN A 106 -4.03 7.05 20.00
N ILE A 107 -5.26 6.93 20.53
CA ILE A 107 -6.18 8.06 20.70
C ILE A 107 -5.57 9.09 21.65
N ARG A 108 -5.11 8.67 22.82
CA ARG A 108 -4.45 9.56 23.79
C ARG A 108 -3.25 10.28 23.20
N GLY A 109 -2.43 9.57 22.41
CA GLY A 109 -1.21 10.11 21.82
C GLY A 109 -1.45 11.00 20.61
N GLN A 110 -2.28 10.58 19.67
CA GLN A 110 -2.47 11.28 18.39
C GLN A 110 -3.55 12.35 18.47
N ASP A 111 -4.70 12.01 19.07
CA ASP A 111 -5.88 12.87 19.04
C ASP A 111 -5.85 13.87 20.20
N LEU A 112 -5.47 13.43 21.42
CA LEU A 112 -5.50 14.25 22.64
C LEU A 112 -4.15 14.82 23.06
N LYS A 113 -3.03 14.35 22.49
CA LYS A 113 -1.66 14.71 22.90
C LYS A 113 -1.37 14.47 24.39
N ASP A 114 -2.09 13.52 25.00
CA ASP A 114 -2.00 13.16 26.42
C ASP A 114 -0.86 12.18 26.67
N THR A 115 0.33 12.69 26.92
CA THR A 115 1.51 11.86 27.23
C THR A 115 1.41 11.14 28.56
N ALA A 116 0.67 11.69 29.55
CA ALA A 116 0.49 11.06 30.85
C ALA A 116 -0.42 9.83 30.74
N GLY A 117 -1.55 9.99 30.04
CA GLY A 117 -2.46 8.88 29.76
C GLY A 117 -1.82 7.78 28.92
N VAL A 118 -0.98 8.13 27.94
CA VAL A 118 -0.22 7.13 27.15
C VAL A 118 0.74 6.34 28.06
N ARG A 119 1.47 7.00 28.98
CA ARG A 119 2.36 6.32 29.94
C ARG A 119 1.59 5.41 30.90
N PHE A 120 0.41 5.88 31.34
CA PHE A 120 -0.45 5.08 32.22
C PHE A 120 -0.91 3.81 31.48
N THR A 121 -1.46 3.94 30.29
CA THR A 121 -1.92 2.79 29.50
C THR A 121 -0.76 1.85 29.13
N TYR A 122 0.42 2.39 28.83
CA TYR A 122 1.62 1.58 28.60
C TYR A 122 1.96 0.68 29.78
N ARG A 123 1.90 1.20 31.02
CA ARG A 123 2.08 0.38 32.25
C ARG A 123 1.03 -0.71 32.35
N VAL A 124 -0.24 -0.38 32.13
CA VAL A 124 -1.32 -1.38 32.14
C VAL A 124 -1.05 -2.51 31.14
N ILE A 125 -0.59 -2.17 29.94
CA ILE A 125 -0.24 -3.17 28.92
C ILE A 125 0.95 -4.02 29.38
N THR A 126 2.00 -3.42 29.94
CA THR A 126 3.18 -4.16 30.41
C THR A 126 2.87 -5.12 31.55
N GLU A 127 1.89 -4.79 32.40
CA GLU A 127 1.44 -5.64 33.49
C GLU A 127 0.53 -6.78 33.00
N ARG A 128 -0.38 -6.50 32.07
CA ARG A 128 -1.40 -7.47 31.62
C ARG A 128 -0.92 -8.41 30.53
N PHE A 129 -0.03 -7.95 29.64
CA PHE A 129 0.45 -8.68 28.46
C PHE A 129 1.96 -8.92 28.50
N ALA A 130 2.49 -9.19 29.70
CA ALA A 130 3.93 -9.39 29.93
C ALA A 130 4.55 -10.47 29.01
N ASP A 131 3.78 -11.47 28.66
CA ASP A 131 4.21 -12.61 27.84
C ASP A 131 3.96 -12.42 26.32
N ASP A 132 3.46 -11.24 25.91
CA ASP A 132 3.27 -10.93 24.49
C ASP A 132 4.24 -9.84 23.99
N PRO A 133 5.39 -10.25 23.42
CA PRO A 133 6.39 -9.31 22.92
C PRO A 133 5.88 -8.40 21.79
N ARG A 134 4.87 -8.82 21.02
CA ARG A 134 4.31 -8.03 19.92
C ARG A 134 3.52 -6.85 20.46
N THR A 135 2.60 -7.10 21.37
CA THR A 135 1.80 -6.06 22.03
C THR A 135 2.68 -5.12 22.84
N LEU A 136 3.65 -5.65 23.61
CA LEU A 136 4.59 -4.82 24.38
C LEU A 136 5.39 -3.89 23.48
N THR A 137 5.92 -4.40 22.38
CA THR A 137 6.73 -3.60 21.47
C THR A 137 5.90 -2.57 20.71
N ALA A 138 4.66 -2.90 20.33
CA ALA A 138 3.74 -1.96 19.71
C ALA A 138 3.37 -0.82 20.66
N ALA A 139 3.06 -1.13 21.91
CA ALA A 139 2.76 -0.15 22.95
C ALA A 139 3.97 0.76 23.24
N HIS A 140 5.18 0.19 23.35
CA HIS A 140 6.40 0.96 23.56
C HIS A 140 6.67 1.92 22.39
N LEU A 141 6.48 1.46 21.15
CA LEU A 141 6.62 2.31 19.97
C LEU A 141 5.59 3.45 19.93
N LEU A 142 4.35 3.21 20.37
CA LEU A 142 3.33 4.26 20.50
C LEU A 142 3.74 5.31 21.53
N LEU A 143 4.30 4.90 22.66
CA LEU A 143 4.85 5.81 23.66
C LEU A 143 5.96 6.70 23.06
N VAL A 144 6.93 6.08 22.39
CA VAL A 144 8.04 6.80 21.72
C VAL A 144 7.50 7.81 20.69
N ARG A 145 6.55 7.41 19.87
CA ARG A 145 5.93 8.28 18.86
C ARG A 145 5.20 9.47 19.49
N THR A 146 4.46 9.22 20.54
CA THR A 146 3.72 10.27 21.26
C THR A 146 4.68 11.29 21.89
N LEU A 147 5.72 10.83 22.58
CA LEU A 147 6.75 11.69 23.17
C LEU A 147 7.43 12.57 22.12
N PHE A 148 7.78 11.97 20.99
CA PHE A 148 8.38 12.69 19.86
C PHE A 148 7.42 13.73 19.27
N ALA A 149 6.16 13.37 19.04
CA ALA A 149 5.13 14.27 18.51
C ALA A 149 4.82 15.45 19.45
N CYS A 150 4.90 15.22 20.75
CA CYS A 150 4.73 16.24 21.79
C CYS A 150 6.01 17.04 22.10
N GLY A 151 7.09 16.87 21.34
CA GLY A 151 8.33 17.63 21.50
C GLY A 151 9.20 17.20 22.70
N LYS A 152 8.85 16.13 23.42
CA LYS A 152 9.62 15.58 24.56
C LYS A 152 10.81 14.75 24.04
N LEU A 153 11.72 15.41 23.30
CA LEU A 153 12.75 14.75 22.49
C LEU A 153 13.71 13.89 23.32
N LYS A 154 14.10 14.35 24.52
CA LYS A 154 15.02 13.59 25.41
C LYS A 154 14.37 12.29 25.88
N GLU A 155 13.12 12.37 26.33
CA GLU A 155 12.35 11.21 26.78
C GLU A 155 12.10 10.24 25.61
N ALA A 156 11.75 10.76 24.44
CA ALA A 156 11.56 9.96 23.23
C ALA A 156 12.83 9.19 22.80
N ASP A 157 14.03 9.81 22.90
CA ASP A 157 15.30 9.12 22.60
C ASP A 157 15.61 8.03 23.65
N GLN A 158 15.36 8.29 24.94
CA GLN A 158 15.55 7.30 26.00
C GLN A 158 14.64 6.08 25.80
N GLU A 159 13.34 6.29 25.60
CA GLU A 159 12.39 5.21 25.37
C GLU A 159 12.66 4.45 24.07
N ALA A 160 13.08 5.15 23.03
CA ALA A 160 13.46 4.50 21.77
C ALA A 160 14.70 3.60 21.91
N ARG A 161 15.69 3.98 22.75
CA ARG A 161 16.83 3.12 23.10
C ARG A 161 16.37 1.91 23.89
N ALA A 162 15.55 2.12 24.90
CA ALA A 162 15.01 1.05 25.74
C ALA A 162 14.25 0.02 24.92
N LEU A 163 13.41 0.45 23.96
CA LEU A 163 12.70 -0.43 23.06
C LEU A 163 13.65 -1.32 22.25
N VAL A 164 14.69 -0.73 21.62
CA VAL A 164 15.65 -1.48 20.79
C VAL A 164 16.48 -2.45 21.63
N GLN A 165 16.76 -2.13 22.90
CA GLN A 165 17.49 -3.00 23.80
C GLN A 165 16.63 -4.15 24.33
N ALA A 166 15.36 -3.87 24.65
CA ALA A 166 14.45 -4.86 25.22
C ALA A 166 13.96 -5.90 24.17
N HIS A 167 13.80 -5.50 22.92
CA HIS A 167 13.18 -6.34 21.88
C HIS A 167 13.97 -6.32 20.55
N PRO A 168 15.27 -6.70 20.57
CA PRO A 168 16.14 -6.61 19.39
C PRO A 168 15.69 -7.47 18.21
N GLU A 169 14.88 -8.50 18.45
CA GLU A 169 14.30 -9.41 17.46
C GLU A 169 13.14 -8.78 16.68
N GLN A 170 12.51 -7.74 17.20
CA GLN A 170 11.36 -7.06 16.59
C GLN A 170 11.84 -6.02 15.56
N MET A 171 12.29 -6.47 14.39
CA MET A 171 12.98 -5.63 13.39
C MET A 171 12.21 -4.37 12.98
N ARG A 172 10.90 -4.45 12.70
CA ARG A 172 10.11 -3.30 12.26
C ARG A 172 9.96 -2.22 13.33
N PRO A 173 9.52 -2.53 14.55
CA PRO A 173 9.45 -1.55 15.64
C PRO A 173 10.81 -0.96 16.01
N CYS A 174 11.88 -1.78 16.08
CA CYS A 174 13.22 -1.31 16.34
C CYS A 174 13.71 -0.31 15.28
N ALA A 175 13.50 -0.61 14.00
CA ALA A 175 13.84 0.29 12.91
C ALA A 175 13.05 1.61 13.01
N ALA A 176 11.76 1.57 13.39
CA ALA A 176 10.94 2.76 13.59
C ALA A 176 11.41 3.60 14.80
N ALA A 177 11.77 2.97 15.90
CA ALA A 177 12.32 3.65 17.08
C ALA A 177 13.67 4.30 16.75
N MET A 178 14.56 3.60 16.06
CA MET A 178 15.83 4.16 15.59
C MET A 178 15.63 5.32 14.61
N LEU A 179 14.61 5.26 13.75
CA LEU A 179 14.27 6.36 12.84
C LEU A 179 13.86 7.63 13.62
N ILE A 180 13.10 7.48 14.70
CA ILE A 180 12.74 8.60 15.57
C ILE A 180 14.00 9.18 16.23
N ARG A 181 14.93 8.35 16.72
CA ARG A 181 16.21 8.80 17.27
C ARG A 181 17.03 9.59 16.24
N ALA A 182 17.12 9.09 15.02
CA ALA A 182 17.82 9.78 13.94
C ALA A 182 17.18 11.14 13.63
N ARG A 183 15.84 11.21 13.59
CA ARG A 183 15.08 12.46 13.41
C ARG A 183 15.27 13.45 14.57
N ILE A 184 15.45 12.97 15.81
CA ILE A 184 15.75 13.80 16.97
C ILE A 184 17.15 14.43 16.78
N ALA A 185 18.16 13.63 16.43
CA ALA A 185 19.52 14.12 16.17
C ALA A 185 19.55 15.15 15.04
N ASP A 186 18.79 14.92 13.97
CA ASP A 186 18.66 15.83 12.83
C ASP A 186 18.04 17.18 13.23
N LYS A 187 16.95 17.16 14.03
CA LYS A 187 16.31 18.39 14.54
C LYS A 187 17.20 19.23 15.46
N GLN A 188 18.18 18.64 16.13
CA GLN A 188 19.07 19.34 17.05
C GLN A 188 20.20 20.13 16.33
N GLY A 189 20.26 20.08 14.99
CA GLY A 189 21.03 20.98 14.12
C GLY A 189 22.55 20.90 14.18
N ASN A 190 23.13 20.58 15.35
CA ASN A 190 24.58 20.48 15.56
C ASN A 190 25.12 19.04 15.48
N GLN A 191 24.30 18.07 15.08
CA GLN A 191 24.60 16.65 15.13
C GLN A 191 24.34 15.94 13.77
N GLY A 192 24.52 16.64 12.66
CA GLY A 192 24.30 16.08 11.32
C GLY A 192 25.02 14.75 11.09
N ASP A 193 26.27 14.63 11.55
CA ASP A 193 27.03 13.37 11.46
C ASP A 193 26.47 12.25 12.35
N GLN A 194 25.85 12.60 13.50
CA GLN A 194 25.20 11.62 14.35
C GLN A 194 23.88 11.14 13.74
N ALA A 195 23.11 12.04 13.16
CA ALA A 195 21.89 11.69 12.45
C ALA A 195 22.19 10.76 11.28
N VAL A 196 23.21 11.08 10.46
CA VAL A 196 23.65 10.24 9.35
C VAL A 196 24.05 8.85 9.84
N ARG A 197 24.89 8.75 10.88
CA ARG A 197 25.29 7.44 11.44
C ARG A 197 24.09 6.61 11.90
N LEU A 198 23.10 7.23 12.54
CA LEU A 198 21.89 6.53 12.95
C LEU A 198 21.06 6.06 11.76
N TYR A 199 20.93 6.88 10.72
CA TYR A 199 20.25 6.48 9.49
C TYR A 199 20.98 5.33 8.77
N GLU A 200 22.33 5.38 8.70
CA GLU A 200 23.15 4.30 8.13
C GLU A 200 23.00 2.98 8.91
N GLN A 201 22.94 3.06 10.24
CA GLN A 201 22.66 1.89 11.09
C GLN A 201 21.29 1.27 10.78
N ILE A 202 20.26 2.08 10.53
CA ILE A 202 18.94 1.56 10.15
C ILE A 202 19.03 0.85 8.79
N VAL A 203 19.70 1.46 7.82
CA VAL A 203 19.84 0.88 6.48
C VAL A 203 20.62 -0.43 6.50
N SER A 204 21.68 -0.55 7.32
CA SER A 204 22.50 -1.75 7.41
C SER A 204 21.81 -2.85 8.24
N LYS A 205 21.23 -2.50 9.39
CA LYS A 205 20.66 -3.48 10.33
C LYS A 205 19.25 -3.95 9.95
N TYR A 206 18.46 -3.08 9.31
CA TYR A 206 17.05 -3.33 9.00
C TYR A 206 16.70 -3.03 7.53
N PRO A 207 17.45 -3.56 6.54
CA PRO A 207 17.40 -3.12 5.14
C PRO A 207 16.03 -3.28 4.46
N GLN A 208 15.20 -4.21 4.93
CA GLN A 208 13.90 -4.52 4.33
C GLN A 208 12.73 -3.79 5.01
N THR A 209 13.00 -2.87 5.94
CA THR A 209 11.95 -2.14 6.65
C THR A 209 11.57 -0.83 5.95
N PRO A 210 10.33 -0.34 6.10
CA PRO A 210 9.95 0.99 5.63
C PRO A 210 10.84 2.09 6.20
N SER A 211 11.29 1.94 7.45
CA SER A 211 12.20 2.87 8.12
C SER A 211 13.57 2.96 7.44
N ALA A 212 14.07 1.88 6.84
CA ALA A 212 15.31 1.90 6.07
C ALA A 212 15.17 2.71 4.77
N VAL A 213 14.01 2.65 4.14
CA VAL A 213 13.72 3.47 2.95
C VAL A 213 13.72 4.96 3.32
N GLU A 214 13.07 5.31 4.44
CA GLU A 214 13.06 6.69 4.94
C GLU A 214 14.46 7.15 5.37
N ALA A 215 15.23 6.28 6.01
CA ALA A 215 16.61 6.57 6.42
C ALA A 215 17.52 6.87 5.21
N LYS A 216 17.43 6.06 4.14
CA LYS A 216 18.15 6.33 2.88
C LYS A 216 17.82 7.70 2.30
N ARG A 217 16.55 8.11 2.35
CA ARG A 217 16.11 9.44 1.90
C ARG A 217 16.68 10.55 2.78
N ALA A 218 16.60 10.38 4.11
CA ALA A 218 17.12 11.37 5.06
C ALA A 218 18.63 11.56 4.92
N ILE A 219 19.41 10.49 4.73
CA ILE A 219 20.84 10.55 4.42
C ILE A 219 21.08 11.41 3.17
N GLY A 220 20.33 11.13 2.09
CA GLY A 220 20.39 11.93 0.88
C GLY A 220 20.16 13.42 1.16
N TRP A 221 19.17 13.77 1.95
CA TRP A 221 18.83 15.16 2.27
C TRP A 221 19.89 15.87 3.13
N ILE A 222 20.46 15.19 4.12
CA ILE A 222 21.52 15.76 4.98
C ILE A 222 22.78 16.01 4.16
N TYR A 223 23.23 15.04 3.37
CA TYR A 223 24.40 15.20 2.49
C TYR A 223 24.20 16.33 1.47
N TYR A 224 22.99 16.50 0.94
CA TYR A 224 22.71 17.57 -0.02
C TYR A 224 22.46 18.93 0.64
N GLY A 225 21.92 18.98 1.85
CA GLY A 225 21.73 20.22 2.61
C GLY A 225 23.07 20.85 3.02
N GLN A 226 24.02 20.05 3.48
CA GLN A 226 25.38 20.51 3.86
C GLN A 226 26.25 20.82 2.63
N ARG A 227 26.15 20.03 1.56
CA ARG A 227 26.82 20.30 0.27
C ARG A 227 26.09 21.32 -0.60
N GLY A 228 24.83 21.60 -0.33
CA GLY A 228 24.00 22.43 -1.22
C GLY A 228 24.55 23.82 -1.47
N GLN A 229 25.26 24.40 -0.51
CA GLN A 229 25.92 25.71 -0.73
C GLN A 229 27.25 25.58 -1.49
N GLN A 230 28.05 24.57 -1.21
CA GLN A 230 29.29 24.33 -1.97
C GLN A 230 28.96 23.78 -3.38
N MET A 231 28.01 22.84 -3.50
CA MET A 231 27.56 22.35 -4.79
C MET A 231 26.87 23.42 -5.63
N LYS A 232 26.20 24.42 -5.03
CA LYS A 232 25.60 25.51 -5.80
C LYS A 232 26.64 26.29 -6.60
N GLN A 233 27.84 26.52 -6.04
CA GLN A 233 28.93 27.15 -6.76
C GLN A 233 29.63 26.20 -7.75
N GLU A 234 29.88 24.96 -7.37
CA GLU A 234 30.45 23.93 -8.26
C GLU A 234 29.45 23.51 -9.35
N LEU A 235 28.16 23.43 -9.03
CA LEU A 235 27.10 23.11 -9.99
C LEU A 235 26.88 24.25 -10.99
N LEU A 236 26.94 25.51 -10.56
CA LEU A 236 26.89 26.65 -11.48
C LEU A 236 28.08 26.65 -12.45
N ALA A 237 29.24 26.17 -12.02
CA ALA A 237 30.39 25.98 -12.89
C ALA A 237 30.23 24.77 -13.84
N LYS A 238 29.66 23.66 -13.38
CA LYS A 238 29.39 22.46 -14.20
C LYS A 238 28.12 22.56 -15.06
N VAL A 239 27.17 23.40 -14.69
CA VAL A 239 25.92 23.70 -15.43
C VAL A 239 26.18 24.32 -16.80
N ARG A 240 27.38 24.90 -17.02
CA ARG A 240 27.82 25.33 -18.37
C ARG A 240 27.90 24.20 -19.41
N ALA A 241 27.81 22.94 -19.00
CA ALA A 241 27.91 21.77 -19.86
C ALA A 241 26.62 20.95 -20.01
N ALA A 242 25.47 21.42 -19.49
CA ALA A 242 24.22 20.69 -19.65
C ALA A 242 23.83 20.61 -21.14
N ARG A 243 23.60 19.41 -21.62
CA ARG A 243 23.32 19.09 -23.03
C ARG A 243 21.88 18.64 -23.17
N VAL A 244 21.34 18.79 -24.38
CA VAL A 244 20.19 17.98 -24.81
C VAL A 244 20.74 16.64 -25.25
N LEU A 245 20.35 15.58 -24.57
CA LEU A 245 20.78 14.22 -24.88
C LEU A 245 20.11 13.76 -26.19
N SER A 246 20.93 13.37 -27.16
CA SER A 246 20.46 12.77 -28.41
C SER A 246 20.29 11.26 -28.25
N GLY A 247 19.39 10.66 -29.04
CA GLY A 247 19.23 9.22 -29.08
C GLY A 247 18.47 8.61 -27.90
N VAL A 248 17.84 9.41 -27.05
CA VAL A 248 16.92 8.91 -26.03
C VAL A 248 15.59 8.53 -26.70
N PRO A 249 15.19 7.26 -26.69
CA PRO A 249 13.93 6.86 -27.28
C PRO A 249 12.74 7.50 -26.57
N ALA A 250 11.71 7.88 -27.30
CA ALA A 250 10.48 8.36 -26.70
C ALA A 250 9.77 7.26 -25.91
N PRO A 251 9.18 7.57 -24.75
CA PRO A 251 8.34 6.60 -24.06
C PRO A 251 7.21 6.11 -24.95
N PRO A 252 6.97 4.80 -25.06
CA PRO A 252 5.86 4.28 -25.85
C PRO A 252 4.53 4.78 -25.29
N ALA A 253 3.56 4.99 -26.20
CA ALA A 253 2.20 5.29 -25.79
C ALA A 253 1.57 4.05 -25.16
N VAL A 254 1.07 4.17 -23.93
CA VAL A 254 0.46 3.08 -23.18
C VAL A 254 -0.90 3.49 -22.64
N ASN A 255 -1.82 2.54 -22.59
CA ASN A 255 -3.12 2.71 -21.97
C ASN A 255 -3.06 2.25 -20.50
N GLY A 256 -3.56 3.07 -19.60
CA GLY A 256 -3.55 2.81 -18.17
C GLY A 256 -2.48 3.61 -17.39
N LEU A 257 -2.88 4.11 -16.24
CA LEU A 257 -2.02 5.00 -15.42
C LEU A 257 -0.79 4.28 -14.88
N ARG A 258 -0.93 3.00 -14.50
CA ARG A 258 0.16 2.20 -13.90
C ARG A 258 1.27 1.85 -14.91
N LEU A 259 0.99 1.79 -16.21
CA LEU A 259 1.99 1.53 -17.25
C LEU A 259 2.86 2.75 -17.60
N LYS A 260 2.39 3.96 -17.36
CA LYS A 260 3.11 5.19 -17.73
C LYS A 260 4.53 5.31 -17.16
N PRO A 261 4.79 5.04 -15.86
CA PRO A 261 6.16 5.05 -15.35
C PRO A 261 7.03 3.97 -15.99
N PHE A 262 6.48 2.79 -16.28
CA PHE A 262 7.22 1.70 -16.94
C PHE A 262 7.52 2.01 -18.41
N ALA A 263 6.68 2.80 -19.08
CA ALA A 263 6.98 3.31 -20.42
C ALA A 263 8.22 4.22 -20.41
N CYS A 264 8.36 5.08 -19.41
CA CYS A 264 9.57 5.87 -19.23
C CYS A 264 10.79 5.00 -18.88
N LEU A 265 10.65 4.01 -17.99
CA LEU A 265 11.72 3.09 -17.64
C LEU A 265 12.16 2.23 -18.85
N SER A 266 11.23 1.76 -19.66
CA SER A 266 11.50 1.06 -20.93
C SER A 266 12.41 1.88 -21.86
N SER A 267 12.13 3.17 -21.99
CA SER A 267 12.96 4.08 -22.80
C SER A 267 14.35 4.31 -22.21
N LEU A 268 14.45 4.42 -20.88
CA LEU A 268 15.76 4.52 -20.21
C LEU A 268 16.61 3.26 -20.44
N LEU A 269 16.01 2.07 -20.37
CA LEU A 269 16.67 0.80 -20.65
C LEU A 269 17.05 0.69 -22.13
N ALA A 270 16.16 1.09 -23.03
CA ALA A 270 16.42 1.09 -24.48
C ALA A 270 17.61 1.99 -24.87
N GLN A 271 17.78 3.12 -24.19
CA GLN A 271 18.98 3.97 -24.36
C GLN A 271 20.27 3.22 -24.00
N GLN A 272 20.20 2.26 -23.07
CA GLN A 272 21.32 1.40 -22.68
C GLN A 272 21.46 0.13 -23.53
N GLY A 273 20.70 0.03 -24.64
CA GLY A 273 20.70 -1.13 -25.53
C GLY A 273 19.89 -2.32 -25.01
N VAL A 274 19.10 -2.16 -23.95
CA VAL A 274 18.26 -3.20 -23.38
C VAL A 274 16.81 -2.98 -23.79
N ARG A 275 16.21 -3.99 -24.42
CA ARG A 275 14.79 -3.96 -24.83
C ARG A 275 13.95 -4.61 -23.74
N ALA A 276 12.97 -3.87 -23.23
CA ALA A 276 11.96 -4.36 -22.30
C ALA A 276 10.67 -3.58 -22.54
N THR A 277 9.55 -4.25 -22.66
CA THR A 277 8.25 -3.58 -22.80
C THR A 277 7.75 -3.07 -21.45
N PRO A 278 6.90 -2.05 -21.41
CA PRO A 278 6.28 -1.59 -20.16
C PRO A 278 5.53 -2.70 -19.42
N GLU A 279 4.89 -3.59 -20.14
CA GLU A 279 4.15 -4.74 -19.65
C GLU A 279 5.06 -5.79 -19.01
N GLU A 280 6.20 -6.10 -19.63
CA GLU A 280 7.23 -6.96 -19.04
C GLU A 280 7.77 -6.37 -17.75
N LEU A 281 8.11 -5.07 -17.75
CA LEU A 281 8.62 -4.38 -16.58
C LEU A 281 7.62 -4.40 -15.41
N LEU A 282 6.34 -4.18 -15.71
CA LEU A 282 5.24 -4.28 -14.74
C LEU A 282 5.14 -5.71 -14.17
N THR A 283 5.38 -6.72 -15.00
CA THR A 283 5.29 -8.14 -14.60
C THR A 283 6.48 -8.57 -13.76
N VAL A 284 7.72 -8.30 -14.20
CA VAL A 284 8.93 -8.75 -13.49
C VAL A 284 9.12 -8.11 -12.13
N CYS A 285 8.53 -6.95 -11.87
CA CYS A 285 8.53 -6.34 -10.55
C CYS A 285 7.40 -6.84 -9.63
N GLY A 286 6.49 -7.66 -10.13
CA GLY A 286 5.35 -8.19 -9.39
C GLY A 286 4.10 -7.32 -9.40
N ALA A 287 4.16 -6.09 -9.94
CA ALA A 287 3.03 -5.18 -9.92
C ALA A 287 1.85 -5.63 -10.79
N ALA A 288 2.10 -6.44 -11.83
CA ALA A 288 1.05 -7.03 -12.66
C ALA A 288 0.17 -8.07 -11.91
N PHE A 289 0.60 -8.54 -10.74
CA PHE A 289 -0.10 -9.52 -9.91
C PHE A 289 -0.82 -8.86 -8.72
N ASP A 290 -0.68 -7.55 -8.56
CA ASP A 290 -1.39 -6.83 -7.51
C ASP A 290 -2.89 -6.84 -7.79
N PHE A 291 -3.66 -7.20 -6.77
CA PHE A 291 -5.08 -6.95 -6.72
C PHE A 291 -5.45 -6.43 -5.34
N ALA A 292 -6.21 -5.36 -5.31
CA ALA A 292 -6.72 -4.81 -4.08
C ALA A 292 -8.14 -4.28 -4.31
N TYR A 293 -8.99 -4.50 -3.32
CA TYR A 293 -10.37 -4.09 -3.36
C TYR A 293 -10.76 -3.40 -2.05
N ASP A 294 -11.28 -2.18 -2.15
CA ASP A 294 -11.81 -1.41 -1.05
C ASP A 294 -13.34 -1.27 -1.26
N PRO A 295 -14.17 -1.80 -0.35
CA PRO A 295 -15.62 -1.73 -0.46
C PRO A 295 -16.20 -0.32 -0.50
N ASP A 296 -15.49 0.66 0.05
CA ASP A 296 -15.94 2.04 0.18
C ASP A 296 -15.38 2.97 -0.90
N HIS A 297 -14.31 2.55 -1.59
CA HIS A 297 -13.61 3.35 -2.59
C HIS A 297 -13.21 2.54 -3.81
N ALA A 298 -13.50 3.05 -5.00
CA ALA A 298 -13.13 2.39 -6.25
C ALA A 298 -11.62 2.53 -6.63
N SER A 299 -10.76 2.86 -5.68
CA SER A 299 -9.33 3.07 -5.90
C SER A 299 -8.50 1.83 -5.55
N VAL A 300 -7.47 1.57 -6.33
CA VAL A 300 -6.48 0.53 -6.04
C VAL A 300 -5.48 1.08 -5.00
N PRO A 301 -5.27 0.41 -3.87
CA PRO A 301 -4.32 0.85 -2.85
C PRO A 301 -2.88 0.85 -3.35
N ASN A 302 -2.09 1.75 -2.77
CA ASN A 302 -0.66 1.84 -3.01
C ASN A 302 0.10 0.83 -2.14
N LEU A 303 0.84 -0.09 -2.76
CA LEU A 303 1.59 -1.13 -2.05
C LEU A 303 2.93 -0.67 -1.47
N GLY A 304 3.31 0.58 -1.66
CA GLY A 304 4.49 1.19 -1.04
C GLY A 304 5.83 0.58 -1.45
N ARG A 305 5.90 -0.17 -2.55
CA ARG A 305 7.12 -0.80 -3.07
C ARG A 305 7.80 0.09 -4.11
N ASN A 306 9.12 0.04 -4.15
CA ASN A 306 9.88 0.64 -5.26
C ASN A 306 9.89 -0.31 -6.47
N VAL A 307 8.75 -0.47 -7.10
CA VAL A 307 8.55 -1.38 -8.23
C VAL A 307 9.43 -1.05 -9.44
N LEU A 308 9.77 0.22 -9.64
CA LEU A 308 10.66 0.65 -10.73
C LEU A 308 12.10 0.20 -10.51
N ALA A 309 12.61 0.26 -9.28
CA ALA A 309 13.93 -0.28 -8.95
C ALA A 309 13.93 -1.79 -9.13
N ALA A 310 12.92 -2.47 -8.60
CA ALA A 310 12.78 -3.90 -8.73
C ALA A 310 12.69 -4.36 -10.19
N ALA A 311 12.04 -3.59 -11.07
CA ALA A 311 12.01 -3.85 -12.50
C ALA A 311 13.39 -3.65 -13.16
N ALA A 312 14.06 -2.52 -12.89
CA ALA A 312 15.36 -2.22 -13.48
C ALA A 312 16.44 -3.26 -13.10
N GLU A 313 16.43 -3.74 -11.86
CA GLU A 313 17.34 -4.77 -11.35
C GLU A 313 17.26 -6.09 -12.14
N GLN A 314 16.05 -6.47 -12.61
CA GLN A 314 15.89 -7.67 -13.44
C GLN A 314 16.55 -7.54 -14.82
N TYR A 315 16.86 -6.33 -15.24
CA TYR A 315 17.58 -6.04 -16.49
C TYR A 315 19.04 -5.61 -16.26
N GLY A 316 19.54 -5.77 -15.03
CA GLY A 316 20.94 -5.52 -14.67
C GLY A 316 21.26 -4.04 -14.44
N PHE A 317 20.30 -3.26 -13.93
CA PHE A 317 20.55 -1.86 -13.59
C PHE A 317 20.05 -1.53 -12.18
N GLY A 318 20.90 -0.84 -11.41
CA GLY A 318 20.45 -0.10 -10.26
C GLY A 318 19.70 1.17 -10.68
N VAL A 319 19.03 1.81 -9.74
CA VAL A 319 18.36 3.09 -9.96
C VAL A 319 18.83 4.13 -8.95
N ASN A 320 18.95 5.36 -9.40
CA ASN A 320 19.15 6.53 -8.55
C ASN A 320 17.81 7.23 -8.41
N VAL A 321 17.19 7.05 -7.25
CA VAL A 321 15.93 7.71 -6.87
C VAL A 321 16.25 8.96 -6.08
N TRP A 322 15.62 10.05 -6.46
CA TRP A 322 15.73 11.31 -5.78
C TRP A 322 14.36 11.91 -5.51
N SER A 323 14.17 12.44 -4.31
CA SER A 323 12.99 13.20 -3.93
C SER A 323 13.40 14.19 -2.82
N ALA A 324 13.06 15.45 -2.97
CA ALA A 324 13.32 16.45 -1.95
C ALA A 324 12.15 17.43 -1.83
N PRO A 325 11.87 17.99 -0.65
CA PRO A 325 10.82 18.98 -0.47
C PRO A 325 11.16 20.31 -1.14
N SER A 326 12.46 20.56 -1.40
CA SER A 326 12.91 21.76 -2.11
C SER A 326 12.94 21.51 -3.62
N ALA A 327 12.17 22.33 -4.33
CA ALA A 327 12.17 22.35 -5.79
C ALA A 327 13.57 22.62 -6.37
N GLU A 328 14.34 23.50 -5.73
CA GLU A 328 15.68 23.88 -6.15
C GLU A 328 16.68 22.72 -6.00
N ALA A 329 16.64 22.02 -4.85
CA ALA A 329 17.52 20.86 -4.62
C ALA A 329 17.22 19.73 -5.62
N SER A 330 15.94 19.48 -5.91
CA SER A 330 15.52 18.46 -6.88
C SER A 330 15.93 18.85 -8.30
N PHE A 331 15.80 20.12 -8.66
CA PHE A 331 16.24 20.61 -9.96
C PHE A 331 17.76 20.52 -10.13
N ALA A 332 18.52 20.86 -9.09
CA ALA A 332 19.97 20.73 -9.10
C ALA A 332 20.42 19.27 -9.31
N SER A 333 19.79 18.31 -8.62
CA SER A 333 20.05 16.88 -8.82
C SER A 333 19.70 16.41 -10.24
N LEU A 334 18.59 16.91 -10.80
CA LEU A 334 18.20 16.63 -12.18
C LEU A 334 19.25 17.11 -13.18
N VAL A 335 19.71 18.35 -13.04
CA VAL A 335 20.76 18.93 -13.90
C VAL A 335 22.06 18.15 -13.77
N GLN A 336 22.40 17.68 -12.58
CA GLN A 336 23.57 16.82 -12.36
C GLN A 336 23.44 15.49 -13.12
N ALA A 337 22.30 14.82 -13.08
CA ALA A 337 22.07 13.59 -13.84
C ALA A 337 22.23 13.84 -15.35
N LEU A 338 21.65 14.91 -15.86
CA LEU A 338 21.75 15.30 -17.27
C LEU A 338 23.19 15.63 -17.70
N SER A 339 23.98 16.31 -16.84
CA SER A 339 25.39 16.60 -17.12
C SER A 339 26.25 15.34 -17.24
N GLN A 340 25.82 14.26 -16.61
CA GLN A 340 26.43 12.93 -16.67
C GLN A 340 25.90 12.07 -17.84
N GLY A 341 25.09 12.65 -18.73
CA GLY A 341 24.48 11.93 -19.85
C GLY A 341 23.33 11.02 -19.45
N ARG A 342 22.78 11.17 -18.25
CA ARG A 342 21.69 10.33 -17.72
C ARG A 342 20.36 11.08 -17.77
N PRO A 343 19.44 10.68 -18.63
CA PRO A 343 18.08 11.20 -18.59
C PRO A 343 17.37 10.69 -17.32
N ALA A 344 16.40 11.48 -16.84
CA ALA A 344 15.65 11.13 -15.66
C ALA A 344 14.15 11.11 -15.96
N MET A 345 13.44 10.12 -15.43
CA MET A 345 11.99 10.08 -15.48
C MET A 345 11.39 10.81 -14.28
N ILE A 346 10.32 11.55 -14.54
CA ILE A 346 9.60 12.34 -13.55
C ILE A 346 8.08 12.18 -13.69
N PRO A 347 7.32 12.25 -12.58
CA PRO A 347 5.87 12.39 -12.63
C PRO A 347 5.49 13.85 -12.93
N LEU A 348 4.43 14.02 -13.71
CA LEU A 348 3.87 15.33 -14.00
C LEU A 348 2.64 15.61 -13.12
N SER A 349 2.37 16.87 -12.83
CA SER A 349 1.27 17.30 -11.95
C SER A 349 -0.14 17.03 -12.51
N SER A 350 -0.27 16.74 -13.80
CA SER A 350 -1.56 16.49 -14.45
C SER A 350 -1.79 14.99 -14.70
N GLY A 351 -2.90 14.46 -14.18
CA GLY A 351 -3.50 13.18 -14.61
C GLY A 351 -2.60 11.93 -14.53
N GLY A 352 -1.65 11.87 -13.62
CA GLY A 352 -0.74 10.73 -13.51
C GLY A 352 0.18 10.53 -14.72
N ALA A 353 0.46 11.59 -15.48
CA ALA A 353 1.37 11.56 -16.60
C ALA A 353 2.83 11.46 -16.13
N TRP A 354 3.68 10.83 -16.95
CA TRP A 354 5.12 10.72 -16.74
C TRP A 354 5.88 11.19 -17.98
N ALA A 355 7.09 11.70 -17.79
CA ALA A 355 7.95 12.13 -18.88
C ALA A 355 9.42 11.89 -18.55
N LEU A 356 10.25 11.85 -19.59
CA LEU A 356 11.71 11.88 -19.47
C LEU A 356 12.21 13.30 -19.60
N VAL A 357 13.06 13.72 -18.68
CA VAL A 357 13.85 14.93 -18.85
C VAL A 357 15.14 14.53 -19.56
N VAL A 358 15.30 15.02 -20.77
CA VAL A 358 16.40 14.64 -21.67
C VAL A 358 17.41 15.77 -21.89
N GLY A 359 17.19 16.92 -21.30
CA GLY A 359 18.15 18.01 -21.44
C GLY A 359 17.81 19.27 -20.67
N TYR A 360 18.83 20.08 -20.45
CA TYR A 360 18.72 21.44 -19.95
C TYR A 360 19.73 22.34 -20.64
N LYS A 361 19.32 23.49 -21.12
CA LYS A 361 20.19 24.54 -21.65
C LYS A 361 20.19 25.74 -20.69
N PRO A 362 21.24 25.92 -19.89
CA PRO A 362 21.31 26.96 -18.88
C PRO A 362 21.21 28.39 -19.45
N ALA A 363 21.85 28.65 -20.59
CA ALA A 363 21.85 29.96 -21.22
C ALA A 363 20.46 30.43 -21.67
N GLU A 364 19.57 29.47 -21.99
CA GLU A 364 18.21 29.73 -22.43
C GLU A 364 17.19 29.47 -21.30
N GLU A 365 17.64 28.98 -20.14
CA GLU A 365 16.81 28.46 -19.03
C GLU A 365 15.71 27.48 -19.49
N ARG A 366 16.04 26.62 -20.48
CA ARG A 366 15.09 25.67 -21.08
C ARG A 366 15.37 24.23 -20.67
N VAL A 367 14.32 23.56 -20.24
CA VAL A 367 14.29 22.12 -19.94
C VAL A 367 13.60 21.39 -21.08
N TYR A 368 14.15 20.26 -21.47
CA TYR A 368 13.64 19.46 -22.59
C TYR A 368 12.97 18.20 -22.04
N LEU A 369 11.66 18.10 -22.26
CA LEU A 369 10.82 16.95 -21.87
C LEU A 369 10.46 16.09 -23.06
N LEU A 370 10.60 14.77 -22.90
CA LEU A 370 10.15 13.78 -23.86
C LEU A 370 9.01 12.96 -23.24
N SER A 371 7.80 13.19 -23.74
CA SER A 371 6.58 12.52 -23.27
C SER A 371 6.18 11.39 -24.22
N ALA A 372 5.35 10.46 -23.74
CA ALA A 372 4.83 9.35 -24.55
C ALA A 372 4.16 9.84 -25.83
N GLY A 373 4.47 9.17 -26.94
CA GLY A 373 3.92 9.45 -28.26
C GLY A 373 4.50 10.68 -28.97
N ARG A 374 5.46 11.40 -28.37
CA ARG A 374 6.16 12.53 -29.03
C ARG A 374 7.48 12.07 -29.62
N GLN A 375 7.73 12.38 -30.87
CA GLN A 375 9.00 12.05 -31.54
C GLN A 375 10.14 13.01 -31.17
N SER A 376 9.83 14.22 -30.72
CA SER A 376 10.81 15.24 -30.35
C SER A 376 10.52 15.84 -28.96
N PRO A 377 11.59 16.21 -28.21
CA PRO A 377 11.43 16.81 -26.90
C PRO A 377 10.72 18.17 -26.97
N GLU A 378 9.84 18.43 -26.02
CA GLU A 378 9.22 19.72 -25.78
C GLU A 378 10.19 20.62 -24.98
N ALA A 379 10.45 21.83 -25.48
CA ALA A 379 11.26 22.80 -24.78
C ALA A 379 10.38 23.68 -23.90
N LEU A 380 10.59 23.64 -22.59
CA LEU A 380 9.87 24.42 -21.57
C LEU A 380 10.81 25.42 -20.93
N THR A 381 10.32 26.59 -20.55
CA THR A 381 11.06 27.43 -19.59
C THR A 381 11.19 26.70 -18.25
N ARG A 382 12.20 27.05 -17.46
CA ARG A 382 12.38 26.49 -16.11
C ARG A 382 11.10 26.65 -15.27
N GLN A 383 10.44 27.81 -15.34
CA GLN A 383 9.19 28.08 -14.61
C GLN A 383 8.05 27.17 -15.07
N GLN A 384 7.83 27.00 -16.38
CA GLN A 384 6.83 26.09 -16.94
C GLN A 384 7.13 24.63 -16.54
N PHE A 385 8.38 24.22 -16.58
CA PHE A 385 8.80 22.91 -16.14
C PHE A 385 8.46 22.67 -14.66
N MET A 386 8.87 23.60 -13.78
CA MET A 386 8.64 23.48 -12.34
C MET A 386 7.15 23.45 -11.97
N SER A 387 6.29 24.15 -12.73
CA SER A 387 4.84 24.09 -12.52
C SER A 387 4.22 22.75 -12.92
N ARG A 388 4.84 22.04 -13.87
CA ARG A 388 4.38 20.72 -14.33
C ARG A 388 4.96 19.56 -13.53
N TRP A 389 6.07 19.74 -12.84
CA TRP A 389 6.68 18.70 -12.02
C TRP A 389 5.84 18.49 -10.75
N ALA A 390 5.44 17.23 -10.46
CA ALA A 390 4.56 16.92 -9.35
C ALA A 390 5.21 17.26 -8.00
N ARG A 391 4.49 18.08 -7.19
CA ARG A 391 4.91 18.48 -5.85
C ARG A 391 4.62 17.45 -4.76
N GLY A 392 3.94 16.37 -5.10
CA GLY A 392 3.58 15.31 -4.16
C GLY A 392 3.15 14.04 -4.87
N THR A 393 2.85 13.02 -4.10
CA THR A 393 2.29 11.78 -4.61
C THR A 393 0.90 12.08 -5.17
N SER A 394 0.72 12.02 -6.48
CA SER A 394 -0.60 11.76 -7.01
C SER A 394 -0.94 10.34 -6.59
N GLY A 395 -1.98 10.13 -5.79
CA GLY A 395 -2.35 8.87 -5.16
C GLY A 395 -2.70 7.70 -6.11
N HIS A 396 -2.08 7.64 -7.27
CA HIS A 396 -2.39 6.68 -8.34
C HIS A 396 -1.18 5.92 -8.88
N THR A 397 0.02 6.11 -8.32
CA THR A 397 1.20 5.32 -8.74
C THR A 397 2.00 4.87 -7.54
N ASP A 398 2.08 3.57 -7.36
CA ASP A 398 2.78 2.86 -6.27
C ASP A 398 4.29 3.13 -6.19
N CYS A 399 4.81 3.96 -7.09
CA CYS A 399 6.24 4.21 -7.26
C CYS A 399 6.70 5.58 -6.79
N VAL A 400 5.79 6.52 -6.51
CA VAL A 400 6.16 7.90 -6.19
C VAL A 400 6.00 8.17 -4.71
N THR A 401 7.09 8.42 -4.05
CA THR A 401 7.15 8.59 -2.63
C THR A 401 7.80 9.91 -2.22
N GLY A 402 7.27 11.02 -2.66
CA GLY A 402 7.73 12.33 -2.20
C GLY A 402 7.64 13.45 -3.27
N PRO A 403 7.80 14.70 -2.85
CA PRO A 403 7.72 15.84 -3.75
C PRO A 403 8.92 15.87 -4.71
N TYR A 404 8.68 16.34 -5.91
CA TYR A 404 9.70 16.47 -6.96
C TYR A 404 10.51 15.19 -7.20
N PHE A 405 9.81 14.07 -7.23
CA PHE A 405 10.42 12.76 -7.47
C PHE A 405 11.07 12.70 -8.84
N GLN A 406 12.25 12.07 -8.90
CA GLN A 406 12.92 11.70 -10.13
C GLN A 406 13.65 10.37 -9.97
N LEU A 407 13.78 9.65 -11.08
CA LEU A 407 14.52 8.41 -11.17
C LEU A 407 15.36 8.41 -12.44
N ALA A 408 16.64 8.09 -12.30
CA ALA A 408 17.54 7.81 -13.41
C ALA A 408 18.15 6.41 -13.24
N LEU A 409 18.57 5.78 -14.33
CA LEU A 409 19.36 4.55 -14.24
C LEU A 409 20.66 4.83 -13.50
N GLY A 410 21.01 3.93 -12.60
CA GLY A 410 22.22 3.95 -11.79
C GLY A 410 23.36 3.16 -12.43
N GLN A 411 24.14 2.50 -11.58
CA GLN A 411 25.23 1.63 -12.02
C GLN A 411 24.68 0.37 -12.71
N ARG A 412 25.49 -0.15 -13.66
CA ARG A 412 25.21 -1.46 -14.26
C ARG A 412 25.51 -2.55 -13.23
N LEU A 413 24.54 -3.42 -13.03
CA LEU A 413 24.63 -4.61 -12.18
C LEU A 413 24.86 -5.84 -13.07
N GLN A 414 25.12 -6.99 -12.45
CA GLN A 414 25.07 -8.25 -13.18
C GLN A 414 23.66 -8.51 -13.66
N THR A 415 23.50 -8.73 -14.97
CA THR A 415 22.19 -9.09 -15.55
C THR A 415 21.84 -10.51 -15.12
N PRO A 416 20.70 -10.72 -14.45
CA PRO A 416 20.26 -12.06 -14.08
C PRO A 416 19.99 -12.92 -15.33
N ALA A 417 20.24 -14.23 -15.22
CA ALA A 417 19.86 -15.16 -16.28
C ALA A 417 18.32 -15.18 -16.44
N PRO A 418 17.77 -15.41 -17.64
CA PRO A 418 16.32 -15.44 -17.88
C PRO A 418 15.55 -16.37 -16.93
N ALA A 419 16.07 -17.56 -16.64
CA ALA A 419 15.48 -18.47 -15.67
C ALA A 419 15.44 -17.89 -14.24
N THR A 420 16.41 -17.05 -13.87
CA THR A 420 16.44 -16.36 -12.57
C THR A 420 15.40 -15.23 -12.56
N VAL A 421 15.26 -14.49 -13.66
CA VAL A 421 14.21 -13.46 -13.80
C VAL A 421 12.84 -14.09 -13.65
N LEU A 422 12.58 -15.19 -14.37
CA LEU A 422 11.31 -15.93 -14.28
C LEU A 422 11.02 -16.41 -12.85
N ARG A 423 12.02 -17.01 -12.18
CA ARG A 423 11.89 -17.46 -10.78
C ARG A 423 11.61 -16.28 -9.82
N ASN A 424 12.30 -15.17 -9.99
CA ASN A 424 12.08 -13.97 -9.17
C ASN A 424 10.68 -13.39 -9.41
N THR A 425 10.21 -13.39 -10.65
CA THR A 425 8.87 -12.95 -11.03
C THR A 425 7.81 -13.82 -10.36
N ALA A 426 7.96 -15.15 -10.44
CA ALA A 426 7.05 -16.10 -9.80
C ALA A 426 7.02 -15.92 -8.27
N ARG A 427 8.18 -15.75 -7.62
CA ARG A 427 8.25 -15.49 -6.18
C ARG A 427 7.53 -14.20 -5.79
N ARG A 428 7.69 -13.14 -6.55
CA ARG A 428 7.00 -11.86 -6.30
C ARG A 428 5.49 -11.97 -6.49
N ALA A 429 5.04 -12.71 -7.50
CA ALA A 429 3.62 -12.98 -7.68
C ALA A 429 3.01 -13.67 -6.44
N LEU A 430 3.70 -14.69 -5.90
CA LEU A 430 3.27 -15.39 -4.69
C LEU A 430 3.28 -14.47 -3.45
N GLU A 431 4.31 -13.63 -3.31
CA GLU A 431 4.39 -12.66 -2.20
C GLU A 431 3.22 -11.68 -2.21
N VAL A 432 2.84 -11.18 -3.40
CA VAL A 432 1.73 -10.24 -3.57
C VAL A 432 0.39 -10.93 -3.31
N ALA A 433 0.18 -12.12 -3.87
CA ALA A 433 -1.06 -12.86 -3.72
C ALA A 433 -1.36 -13.27 -2.25
N ASN A 434 -0.32 -13.50 -1.46
CA ASN A 434 -0.45 -13.88 -0.05
C ASN A 434 -0.55 -12.68 0.92
N GLN A 435 -0.52 -11.45 0.43
CA GLN A 435 -0.80 -10.28 1.26
C GLN A 435 -2.29 -10.19 1.54
N ARG A 436 -2.68 -10.11 2.82
CA ARG A 436 -4.09 -10.04 3.22
C ARG A 436 -4.59 -8.63 3.48
N GLU A 437 -3.70 -7.71 3.83
CA GLU A 437 -4.07 -6.34 4.22
C GLU A 437 -3.13 -5.30 3.59
N GLY A 438 -3.75 -4.32 2.94
CA GLY A 438 -3.11 -3.09 2.41
C GLY A 438 -3.76 -1.84 3.00
N GLY A 439 -3.83 -1.73 4.34
CA GLY A 439 -4.58 -0.65 4.99
C GLY A 439 -6.08 -0.94 5.06
N ARG A 440 -6.92 -0.09 4.46
CA ARG A 440 -8.39 -0.27 4.40
C ARG A 440 -8.87 -1.27 3.33
N ALA A 441 -8.00 -1.67 2.42
CA ALA A 441 -8.37 -2.55 1.32
C ALA A 441 -7.90 -3.98 1.57
N ALA A 442 -8.71 -4.94 1.17
CA ALA A 442 -8.31 -6.33 1.02
C ALA A 442 -7.35 -6.46 -0.17
N THR A 443 -6.31 -7.27 -0.04
CA THR A 443 -5.28 -7.46 -1.07
C THR A 443 -5.06 -8.92 -1.41
N GLY A 444 -4.46 -9.18 -2.57
CA GLY A 444 -4.16 -10.53 -3.03
C GLY A 444 -5.42 -11.36 -3.26
N LEU A 445 -5.37 -12.63 -2.92
CA LEU A 445 -6.50 -13.54 -3.08
C LEU A 445 -7.70 -13.15 -2.21
N HIS A 446 -7.45 -12.60 -1.03
CA HIS A 446 -8.52 -12.14 -0.12
C HIS A 446 -9.37 -11.00 -0.72
N ALA A 447 -8.82 -10.21 -1.65
CA ALA A 447 -9.58 -9.16 -2.33
C ALA A 447 -10.75 -9.73 -3.18
N TYR A 448 -10.59 -10.93 -3.75
CA TYR A 448 -11.68 -11.61 -4.48
C TYR A 448 -12.81 -12.06 -3.55
N GLU A 449 -12.45 -12.56 -2.37
CA GLU A 449 -13.42 -12.99 -1.35
C GLU A 449 -14.27 -11.81 -0.90
N VAL A 450 -13.63 -10.70 -0.52
CA VAL A 450 -14.32 -9.47 -0.09
C VAL A 450 -15.21 -8.90 -1.20
N LEU A 451 -14.72 -8.92 -2.46
CA LEU A 451 -15.51 -8.47 -3.61
C LEU A 451 -16.73 -9.35 -3.84
N ALA A 452 -16.56 -10.69 -3.82
CA ALA A 452 -17.65 -11.63 -4.01
C ALA A 452 -18.72 -11.50 -2.92
N GLU A 453 -18.29 -11.41 -1.65
CA GLU A 453 -19.21 -11.19 -0.53
C GLU A 453 -19.98 -9.86 -0.63
N GLN A 454 -19.32 -8.80 -1.09
CA GLN A 454 -19.99 -7.53 -1.29
C GLN A 454 -21.05 -7.62 -2.40
N ILE A 455 -20.73 -8.29 -3.51
CA ILE A 455 -21.67 -8.48 -4.63
C ILE A 455 -22.87 -9.32 -4.17
N GLU A 456 -22.67 -10.39 -3.40
CA GLU A 456 -23.75 -11.22 -2.87
C GLU A 456 -24.71 -10.48 -1.93
N ARG A 457 -24.20 -9.52 -1.19
CA ARG A 457 -24.99 -8.70 -0.25
C ARG A 457 -25.72 -7.53 -0.93
N MET A 458 -25.61 -7.44 -2.26
CA MET A 458 -26.27 -6.36 -3.02
C MET A 458 -27.72 -6.72 -3.29
N ASP A 459 -28.63 -5.86 -2.85
CA ASP A 459 -30.07 -5.95 -3.02
C ASP A 459 -30.68 -4.71 -3.69
N ASP A 460 -29.95 -3.58 -3.66
CA ASP A 460 -30.41 -2.30 -4.21
C ASP A 460 -29.41 -1.73 -5.23
N PRO A 461 -29.82 -1.70 -6.53
CA PRO A 461 -29.02 -1.09 -7.60
C PRO A 461 -28.75 0.42 -7.43
N ALA A 462 -29.59 1.12 -6.67
CA ALA A 462 -29.46 2.56 -6.42
C ALA A 462 -28.58 2.90 -5.21
N SER A 463 -28.08 1.89 -4.49
CA SER A 463 -27.25 2.08 -3.31
C SER A 463 -25.90 2.73 -3.62
N LYS A 464 -25.30 3.41 -2.63
CA LYS A 464 -23.93 3.95 -2.72
C LYS A 464 -22.93 2.85 -3.08
N ARG A 465 -23.11 1.64 -2.56
CA ARG A 465 -22.25 0.48 -2.85
C ARG A 465 -22.33 0.05 -4.31
N SER A 466 -23.53 0.05 -4.89
CA SER A 466 -23.71 -0.20 -6.32
C SER A 466 -22.96 0.83 -7.17
N ALA A 467 -22.97 2.10 -6.76
CA ALA A 467 -22.19 3.15 -7.44
C ALA A 467 -20.67 2.89 -7.36
N VAL A 468 -20.16 2.43 -6.20
CA VAL A 468 -18.74 2.03 -6.04
C VAL A 468 -18.41 0.85 -6.93
N LEU A 469 -19.24 -0.21 -6.95
CA LEU A 469 -19.04 -1.36 -7.84
C LEU A 469 -19.05 -0.95 -9.32
N ARG A 470 -19.97 -0.07 -9.72
CA ARG A 470 -20.00 0.48 -11.09
C ARG A 470 -18.73 1.24 -11.42
N GLN A 471 -18.28 2.10 -10.54
CA GLN A 471 -17.02 2.83 -10.72
C GLN A 471 -15.83 1.87 -10.81
N TRP A 472 -15.78 0.86 -9.95
CA TRP A 472 -14.76 -0.18 -10.01
C TRP A 472 -14.80 -0.95 -11.33
N ALA A 473 -15.97 -1.39 -11.77
CA ALA A 473 -16.15 -2.09 -13.04
C ALA A 473 -15.80 -1.25 -14.28
N THR A 474 -15.87 0.08 -14.18
CA THR A 474 -15.52 1.00 -15.28
C THR A 474 -14.05 1.40 -15.28
N SER A 475 -13.38 1.43 -14.13
CA SER A 475 -12.01 1.95 -13.99
C SER A 475 -10.98 0.90 -13.58
N ALA A 476 -11.15 0.26 -12.43
CA ALA A 476 -10.15 -0.65 -11.86
C ALA A 476 -10.15 -2.03 -12.50
N LEU A 477 -11.32 -2.62 -12.75
CA LEU A 477 -11.42 -3.96 -13.36
C LEU A 477 -10.80 -4.02 -14.76
N PRO A 478 -11.04 -3.11 -15.72
CA PRO A 478 -10.37 -3.13 -17.01
C PRO A 478 -8.84 -3.08 -16.90
N GLN A 479 -8.33 -2.33 -15.92
CA GLN A 479 -6.90 -2.25 -15.65
C GLN A 479 -6.35 -3.58 -15.12
N LEU A 480 -7.00 -4.19 -14.13
CA LEU A 480 -6.65 -5.51 -13.61
C LEU A 480 -6.56 -6.55 -14.74
N LEU A 481 -7.58 -6.59 -15.62
CA LEU A 481 -7.61 -7.54 -16.74
C LEU A 481 -6.50 -7.28 -17.77
N ALA A 482 -6.16 -6.03 -18.01
CA ALA A 482 -5.04 -5.67 -18.89
C ALA A 482 -3.70 -6.13 -18.29
N GLU A 483 -3.51 -5.95 -16.99
CA GLU A 483 -2.32 -6.36 -16.26
C GLU A 483 -2.18 -7.89 -16.22
N ARG A 484 -3.25 -8.66 -16.02
CA ARG A 484 -3.21 -10.13 -16.08
C ARG A 484 -2.88 -10.66 -17.47
N ARG A 485 -3.38 -10.01 -18.54
CA ARG A 485 -2.99 -10.35 -19.91
C ARG A 485 -1.52 -9.99 -20.19
N ALA A 486 -1.04 -8.89 -19.63
CA ALA A 486 0.37 -8.51 -19.73
C ALA A 486 1.26 -9.55 -19.02
N ALA A 487 0.87 -9.97 -17.81
CA ALA A 487 1.56 -11.02 -17.07
C ALA A 487 1.60 -12.35 -17.84
N ALA A 488 0.48 -12.76 -18.44
CA ALA A 488 0.41 -13.97 -19.26
C ALA A 488 1.43 -13.94 -20.40
N ARG A 489 1.48 -12.85 -21.18
CA ARG A 489 2.45 -12.71 -22.29
C ARG A 489 3.87 -12.70 -21.77
N ALA A 490 4.18 -11.88 -20.77
CA ALA A 490 5.53 -11.76 -20.25
C ALA A 490 6.05 -13.06 -19.62
N LEU A 491 5.20 -13.84 -18.95
CA LEU A 491 5.57 -15.17 -18.44
C LEU A 491 5.94 -16.13 -19.57
N THR A 492 5.18 -16.13 -20.67
CA THR A 492 5.48 -16.94 -21.86
C THR A 492 6.81 -16.54 -22.48
N ASP A 493 7.04 -15.24 -22.66
CA ASP A 493 8.27 -14.70 -23.27
C ASP A 493 9.51 -14.97 -22.39
N LEU A 494 9.41 -14.75 -21.08
CA LEU A 494 10.47 -15.05 -20.12
C LEU A 494 10.80 -16.55 -20.04
N ALA A 495 9.80 -17.40 -20.20
CA ALA A 495 9.98 -18.84 -20.15
C ALA A 495 10.65 -19.42 -21.41
N ALA A 496 10.65 -18.72 -22.53
CA ALA A 496 11.21 -19.22 -23.80
C ALA A 496 12.67 -19.68 -23.68
N ALA A 497 13.46 -19.08 -22.79
CA ALA A 497 14.84 -19.43 -22.51
C ALA A 497 15.04 -20.28 -21.22
N ALA A 498 13.96 -20.76 -20.61
CA ALA A 498 13.99 -21.52 -19.35
C ALA A 498 13.96 -23.04 -19.62
N PRO A 499 14.27 -23.91 -18.63
CA PRO A 499 14.10 -25.36 -18.73
C PRO A 499 12.64 -25.75 -19.05
N SER A 500 12.44 -26.89 -19.72
CA SER A 500 11.13 -27.35 -20.21
C SER A 500 10.02 -27.40 -19.15
N LEU A 501 10.35 -27.82 -17.92
CA LEU A 501 9.39 -27.83 -16.81
C LEU A 501 8.92 -26.43 -16.46
N ALA A 502 9.83 -25.45 -16.40
CA ALA A 502 9.48 -24.05 -16.12
C ALA A 502 8.69 -23.44 -17.30
N GLN A 503 8.98 -23.83 -18.55
CA GLN A 503 8.19 -23.42 -19.72
C GLN A 503 6.75 -23.91 -19.63
N ASN A 504 6.55 -25.19 -19.28
CA ASN A 504 5.22 -25.77 -19.13
C ASN A 504 4.42 -25.08 -18.01
N ASN A 505 5.03 -24.88 -16.85
CA ASN A 505 4.36 -24.17 -15.74
C ASN A 505 4.05 -22.71 -16.09
N ALA A 506 4.94 -22.01 -16.76
CA ALA A 506 4.69 -20.64 -17.23
C ALA A 506 3.55 -20.58 -18.25
N ALA A 507 3.47 -21.54 -19.15
CA ALA A 507 2.37 -21.65 -20.13
C ALA A 507 1.02 -21.90 -19.43
N GLN A 508 0.98 -22.81 -18.46
CA GLN A 508 -0.22 -23.09 -17.67
C GLN A 508 -0.65 -21.88 -16.81
N ALA A 509 0.29 -21.16 -16.20
CA ALA A 509 0.01 -19.92 -15.50
C ALA A 509 -0.54 -18.84 -16.45
N ALA A 510 0.04 -18.72 -17.65
CA ALA A 510 -0.41 -17.77 -18.66
C ALA A 510 -1.83 -18.08 -19.15
N GLU A 511 -2.16 -19.37 -19.36
CA GLU A 511 -3.50 -19.84 -19.72
C GLU A 511 -4.52 -19.48 -18.63
N ALA A 512 -4.20 -19.74 -17.37
CA ALA A 512 -5.06 -19.39 -16.25
C ALA A 512 -5.30 -17.87 -16.16
N TYR A 513 -4.29 -17.03 -16.36
CA TYR A 513 -4.48 -15.57 -16.44
C TYR A 513 -5.29 -15.14 -17.66
N GLY A 514 -5.20 -15.85 -18.77
CA GLY A 514 -6.05 -15.66 -19.95
C GLY A 514 -7.52 -15.92 -19.64
N GLU A 515 -7.81 -17.02 -18.94
CA GLU A 515 -9.15 -17.37 -18.48
C GLU A 515 -9.70 -16.35 -17.48
N LEU A 516 -8.90 -15.97 -16.47
CA LEU A 516 -9.27 -14.91 -15.53
C LEU A 516 -9.66 -13.63 -16.26
N ALA A 517 -8.89 -13.23 -17.28
CA ALA A 517 -9.18 -12.03 -18.04
C ALA A 517 -10.48 -12.15 -18.86
N ARG A 518 -10.87 -13.35 -19.30
CA ARG A 518 -12.14 -13.63 -19.98
C ARG A 518 -13.31 -13.51 -18.97
N LEU A 519 -13.22 -14.21 -17.85
CA LEU A 519 -14.21 -14.18 -16.77
C LEU A 519 -14.43 -12.75 -16.26
N GLY A 520 -13.35 -11.99 -16.09
CA GLY A 520 -13.45 -10.61 -15.63
C GLY A 520 -14.13 -9.67 -16.65
N GLN A 521 -14.04 -9.94 -17.96
CA GLN A 521 -14.83 -9.20 -18.94
C GLN A 521 -16.31 -9.51 -18.84
N GLU A 522 -16.66 -10.75 -18.56
CA GLU A 522 -18.01 -11.18 -18.33
C GLU A 522 -18.57 -10.54 -17.04
N LEU A 523 -17.83 -10.63 -15.94
CA LEU A 523 -18.15 -9.93 -14.69
C LEU A 523 -18.37 -8.42 -14.92
N ARG A 524 -17.50 -7.79 -15.69
CA ARG A 524 -17.65 -6.36 -16.02
C ARG A 524 -18.98 -6.05 -16.70
N ARG A 525 -19.39 -6.85 -17.71
CA ARG A 525 -20.66 -6.67 -18.42
C ARG A 525 -21.83 -6.86 -17.45
N THR A 526 -21.79 -7.91 -16.66
CA THR A 526 -22.80 -8.23 -15.63
C THR A 526 -22.94 -7.09 -14.61
N LEU A 527 -21.86 -6.61 -14.02
CA LEU A 527 -21.89 -5.51 -13.05
C LEU A 527 -22.40 -4.21 -13.68
N LEU A 528 -22.02 -3.88 -14.90
CA LEU A 528 -22.50 -2.67 -15.58
C LEU A 528 -24.00 -2.75 -15.90
N SER A 529 -24.52 -3.95 -16.17
CA SER A 529 -25.97 -4.20 -16.32
C SER A 529 -26.71 -4.03 -14.98
N LEU A 530 -26.26 -4.71 -13.94
CA LEU A 530 -26.88 -4.71 -12.61
C LEU A 530 -26.85 -3.34 -11.91
N THR A 531 -25.80 -2.55 -12.14
CA THR A 531 -25.63 -1.25 -11.51
C THR A 531 -26.19 -0.08 -12.37
N ARG A 532 -26.91 -0.36 -13.44
CA ARG A 532 -27.48 0.66 -14.32
C ARG A 532 -28.59 1.42 -13.57
N PRO A 533 -28.61 2.77 -13.60
CA PRO A 533 -29.70 3.52 -13.03
C PRO A 533 -31.01 3.17 -13.76
N ALA A 534 -32.07 2.88 -13.02
CA ALA A 534 -33.38 2.58 -13.58
C ALA A 534 -33.92 3.82 -14.33
N THR A 535 -33.88 3.79 -15.64
CA THR A 535 -34.61 4.72 -16.48
C THR A 535 -35.93 4.03 -16.84
N GLY A 536 -36.99 4.31 -16.16
CA GLY A 536 -38.34 3.71 -16.08
C GLY A 536 -38.98 3.01 -17.28
N ALA A 537 -38.28 2.58 -18.32
CA ALA A 537 -38.79 1.97 -19.55
C ALA A 537 -38.05 0.70 -20.01
N GLU A 538 -37.00 0.23 -19.28
CA GLU A 538 -36.23 -0.95 -19.71
C GLU A 538 -36.57 -2.19 -18.86
N PRO A 539 -36.60 -3.41 -19.47
CA PRO A 539 -36.78 -4.64 -18.71
C PRO A 539 -35.63 -4.81 -17.70
N PRO A 540 -35.89 -5.49 -16.56
CA PRO A 540 -34.83 -5.79 -15.58
C PRO A 540 -33.69 -6.54 -16.27
N PRO A 541 -32.44 -6.38 -15.81
CA PRO A 541 -31.29 -7.10 -16.38
C PRO A 541 -31.54 -8.62 -16.26
N GLU A 542 -31.18 -9.37 -17.31
CA GLU A 542 -31.24 -10.84 -17.28
C GLU A 542 -30.22 -11.43 -16.28
N ALA A 543 -29.15 -10.69 -15.98
CA ALA A 543 -28.08 -11.08 -15.05
C ALA A 543 -28.48 -10.89 -13.59
N THR A 544 -27.92 -11.69 -12.70
CA THR A 544 -28.17 -11.66 -11.26
C THR A 544 -26.90 -11.30 -10.47
N TRP A 545 -27.08 -10.78 -9.24
CA TRP A 545 -25.96 -10.54 -8.33
C TRP A 545 -25.25 -11.85 -7.95
N ALA A 546 -25.95 -12.97 -7.87
CA ALA A 546 -25.39 -14.29 -7.61
C ALA A 546 -24.43 -14.73 -8.73
N GLU A 547 -24.82 -14.52 -10.01
CA GLU A 547 -23.93 -14.79 -11.16
C GLU A 547 -22.67 -13.92 -11.13
N ALA A 548 -22.79 -12.64 -10.77
CA ALA A 548 -21.63 -11.76 -10.64
C ALA A 548 -20.68 -12.22 -9.52
N ALA A 549 -21.21 -12.66 -8.39
CA ALA A 549 -20.43 -13.21 -7.29
C ALA A 549 -19.75 -14.53 -7.69
N ASP A 550 -20.45 -15.41 -8.42
CA ASP A 550 -19.88 -16.67 -8.91
C ASP A 550 -18.74 -16.42 -9.92
N LEU A 551 -18.91 -15.50 -10.85
CA LEU A 551 -17.83 -15.07 -11.76
C LEU A 551 -16.61 -14.57 -11.00
N THR A 552 -16.80 -13.85 -9.89
CA THR A 552 -15.70 -13.36 -9.05
C THR A 552 -14.96 -14.52 -8.39
N ARG A 553 -15.65 -15.55 -7.91
CA ARG A 553 -15.03 -16.77 -7.34
C ARG A 553 -14.30 -17.58 -8.41
N GLN A 554 -14.86 -17.69 -9.62
CA GLN A 554 -14.17 -18.34 -10.74
C GLN A 554 -12.89 -17.59 -11.13
N MET A 555 -12.88 -16.25 -11.06
CA MET A 555 -11.66 -15.46 -11.24
C MET A 555 -10.63 -15.77 -10.16
N GLN A 556 -11.04 -15.88 -8.89
CA GLN A 556 -10.16 -16.28 -7.78
C GLN A 556 -9.55 -17.66 -8.04
N GLN A 557 -10.35 -18.65 -8.40
CA GLN A 557 -9.87 -20.01 -8.72
C GLN A 557 -8.88 -20.02 -9.89
N SER A 558 -9.09 -19.17 -10.90
CA SER A 558 -8.13 -18.99 -12.00
C SER A 558 -6.82 -18.36 -11.53
N GLU A 559 -6.86 -17.36 -10.64
CA GLU A 559 -5.67 -16.79 -9.99
C GLU A 559 -4.91 -17.86 -9.19
N GLU A 560 -5.61 -18.63 -8.36
CA GLU A 560 -5.03 -19.71 -7.54
C GLU A 560 -4.36 -20.79 -8.40
N ARG A 561 -4.95 -21.17 -9.53
CA ARG A 561 -4.33 -22.10 -10.49
C ARG A 561 -3.05 -21.52 -11.08
N ALA A 562 -3.08 -20.26 -11.51
CA ALA A 562 -1.88 -19.58 -12.00
C ALA A 562 -0.76 -19.56 -10.94
N LEU A 563 -1.10 -19.20 -9.70
CA LEU A 563 -0.16 -19.16 -8.56
C LEU A 563 0.40 -20.55 -8.21
N SER A 564 -0.40 -21.61 -8.32
CA SER A 564 0.07 -22.98 -8.14
C SER A 564 1.20 -23.32 -9.12
N HIS A 565 1.03 -23.01 -10.41
CA HIS A 565 2.08 -23.20 -11.41
C HIS A 565 3.29 -22.29 -11.19
N LEU A 566 3.07 -21.04 -10.75
CA LEU A 566 4.17 -20.14 -10.40
C LEU A 566 4.93 -20.62 -9.16
N SER A 567 4.29 -21.32 -8.22
CA SER A 567 4.97 -21.89 -7.06
C SER A 567 6.00 -22.97 -7.44
N GLU A 568 5.74 -23.74 -8.48
CA GLU A 568 6.69 -24.72 -9.01
C GLU A 568 7.90 -24.05 -9.72
N ILE A 569 7.70 -22.88 -10.30
CA ILE A 569 8.78 -22.08 -10.89
C ILE A 569 9.63 -21.40 -9.81
N ALA A 570 9.00 -20.98 -8.72
CA ALA A 570 9.65 -20.26 -7.63
C ALA A 570 10.58 -21.13 -6.76
N ARG A 571 10.34 -22.45 -6.76
CA ARG A 571 11.22 -23.48 -6.15
C ARG A 571 12.51 -23.66 -6.95
#